data_723ba0f0273f67576eff193237901afd
#
_entry.id   723ba0f0273f67576eff193237901afd
#
_cell.length_a   1.000
_cell.length_b   1.000
_cell.length_c   1.000
_cell.angle_alpha   90.00
_cell.angle_beta   90.00
_cell.angle_gamma   90.00
#
_symmetry.space_group_name_H-M   'P 1'
#
loop_
_entity.id
_entity.type
_entity.pdbx_description
1 polymer ?
#
loop_
_entity_poly.entity_id
_entity_poly.type
_entity_poly.pdbx_seq_one_letter_code
_entity_poly.pdbx_strand_id
1 'polypeptide(L)'
;VEQGEDTYGSHIQDTLKAGDGLCDPYIVKNFAENAHKDVTQFLMDQGVEFSKNNPSKGQYPYVLHQEGGHQKPRIYCVGDSTGKSIEETLADKVRNNPNIIIHENHTAINLITKNEVSKTTLPNDKCLGAYILDRSTGDILTVKSKKTFLATGGAGRVFQYTSNPSNATGDGIAMAYKAGARVANMEFFQFHPSVLYEPNTEDSSEKRFLITEALRGKTMGGILTLKKDSLDDFVLNHHPDGSHATRDVVARAIDTEIKLNGLKHVWLNVTPQVTGKSEEHTKDSFPMIYKTCLEKGIDMTKEPIPVIPAAHYTCGGVVVNEFGLTDLDNLYAIGEVAYTGLMGANRLASNSLSEAGLYGGLAVEHALATSNLDHSYNLKVPSWNSWNRDVEIDNATMNQFWDTTRSTMTNLCGIDRNEQRLKLATKTINALVDASDEIYYNLYPAHEIIELRNLTLVSKLIADSALQRKESR
;
A
#
# COMPACT_ATOMS: atom_id res chain seq x y z
N VAL A 1 -1.06 23.43 5.72
CA VAL A 1 -2.06 24.51 5.98
C VAL A 1 -1.36 25.84 6.30
N GLU A 2 -0.37 26.24 5.52
CA GLU A 2 0.39 27.48 5.78
C GLU A 2 0.04 28.65 4.84
N GLN A 3 -0.71 28.40 3.77
CA GLN A 3 -1.12 29.46 2.86
C GLN A 3 -2.48 30.01 3.25
N GLY A 4 -2.59 31.33 3.34
CA GLY A 4 -3.71 32.11 3.86
C GLY A 4 -5.14 31.82 3.37
N GLU A 5 -5.35 30.84 2.47
CA GLU A 5 -6.65 30.37 2.02
C GLU A 5 -6.93 28.90 2.33
N ASP A 6 -5.94 28.12 2.78
CA ASP A 6 -6.13 26.73 3.21
C ASP A 6 -6.24 26.64 4.73
N THR A 7 -7.06 25.70 5.22
CA THR A 7 -7.33 25.53 6.65
C THR A 7 -7.29 24.06 7.03
N TYR A 8 -7.02 23.77 8.30
CA TYR A 8 -7.18 22.41 8.84
C TYR A 8 -8.58 21.85 8.55
N GLY A 9 -9.62 22.72 8.69
CA GLY A 9 -10.99 22.36 8.37
C GLY A 9 -11.17 21.90 6.92
N SER A 10 -10.54 22.55 5.95
CA SER A 10 -10.55 22.14 4.54
C SER A 10 -9.90 20.77 4.35
N HIS A 11 -8.74 20.51 4.98
CA HIS A 11 -8.07 19.22 4.90
C HIS A 11 -8.87 18.10 5.58
N ILE A 12 -9.49 18.39 6.73
CA ILE A 12 -10.42 17.47 7.42
C ILE A 12 -11.58 17.08 6.49
N GLN A 13 -12.24 18.06 5.86
CA GLN A 13 -13.36 17.81 4.96
C GLN A 13 -12.96 16.98 3.74
N ASP A 14 -11.81 17.29 3.11
CA ASP A 14 -11.30 16.52 1.99
C ASP A 14 -11.03 15.06 2.38
N THR A 15 -10.43 14.83 3.55
CA THR A 15 -10.13 13.48 4.07
C THR A 15 -11.40 12.70 4.39
N LEU A 16 -12.36 13.31 5.11
CA LEU A 16 -13.65 12.66 5.45
C LEU A 16 -14.45 12.32 4.19
N LYS A 17 -14.43 13.22 3.20
CA LYS A 17 -15.11 13.00 1.92
C LYS A 17 -14.47 11.84 1.14
N ALA A 18 -13.14 11.78 1.08
CA ALA A 18 -12.43 10.69 0.42
C ALA A 18 -12.70 9.35 1.08
N GLY A 19 -12.76 9.30 2.42
CA GLY A 19 -13.00 8.08 3.19
C GLY A 19 -14.46 7.63 3.26
N ASP A 20 -15.37 8.32 2.55
CA ASP A 20 -16.77 7.93 2.34
C ASP A 20 -17.52 7.56 3.64
N GLY A 21 -17.36 8.37 4.67
CA GLY A 21 -18.04 8.21 5.96
C GLY A 21 -17.50 7.10 6.87
N LEU A 22 -16.37 6.48 6.53
CA LEU A 22 -15.74 5.43 7.34
C LEU A 22 -14.46 5.88 8.06
N CYS A 23 -14.04 7.13 7.89
CA CYS A 23 -12.96 7.70 8.70
C CYS A 23 -13.42 7.93 10.13
N ASP A 24 -12.51 7.80 11.09
CA ASP A 24 -12.70 8.31 12.44
C ASP A 24 -12.47 9.83 12.47
N PRO A 25 -13.50 10.66 12.75
CA PRO A 25 -13.36 12.12 12.71
C PRO A 25 -12.34 12.67 13.72
N TYR A 26 -12.14 11.99 14.86
CA TYR A 26 -11.15 12.39 15.86
C TYR A 26 -9.73 12.18 15.32
N ILE A 27 -9.49 11.03 14.72
CA ILE A 27 -8.20 10.71 14.10
C ILE A 27 -7.89 11.65 12.93
N VAL A 28 -8.88 11.90 12.07
CA VAL A 28 -8.72 12.84 10.93
C VAL A 28 -8.38 14.24 11.42
N LYS A 29 -9.04 14.73 12.47
CA LYS A 29 -8.75 16.04 13.07
C LYS A 29 -7.33 16.07 13.63
N ASN A 30 -6.96 15.10 14.46
CA ASN A 30 -5.62 15.04 15.05
C ASN A 30 -4.53 14.99 13.97
N PHE A 31 -4.73 14.18 12.95
CA PHE A 31 -3.83 14.10 11.79
C PHE A 31 -3.67 15.46 11.09
N ALA A 32 -4.77 16.10 10.71
CA ALA A 32 -4.72 17.36 9.98
C ALA A 32 -4.05 18.50 10.77
N GLU A 33 -4.23 18.54 12.10
CA GLU A 33 -3.66 19.57 12.97
C GLU A 33 -2.15 19.36 13.25
N ASN A 34 -1.65 18.10 13.23
CA ASN A 34 -0.28 17.78 13.67
C ASN A 34 0.65 17.37 12.53
N ALA A 35 0.16 16.76 11.44
CA ALA A 35 1.02 16.17 10.41
C ALA A 35 2.02 17.16 9.80
N HIS A 36 1.64 18.42 9.59
CA HIS A 36 2.58 19.41 9.06
C HIS A 36 3.72 19.68 10.04
N LYS A 37 3.40 19.95 11.30
CA LYS A 37 4.38 20.28 12.34
C LYS A 37 5.29 19.09 12.64
N ASP A 38 4.70 17.93 12.85
CA ASP A 38 5.43 16.76 13.39
C ASP A 38 6.10 15.92 12.30
N VAL A 39 5.65 16.03 11.03
CA VAL A 39 6.21 15.26 9.90
C VAL A 39 6.99 16.15 8.95
N THR A 40 6.36 17.18 8.38
CA THR A 40 7.03 18.00 7.35
C THR A 40 8.24 18.73 7.92
N GLN A 41 8.08 19.33 9.11
CA GLN A 41 9.20 19.99 9.78
C GLN A 41 10.30 18.99 10.16
N PHE A 42 9.93 17.83 10.71
CA PHE A 42 10.89 16.76 10.99
C PHE A 42 11.69 16.36 9.74
N LEU A 43 11.02 16.15 8.60
CA LEU A 43 11.71 15.79 7.35
C LEU A 43 12.67 16.88 6.88
N MET A 44 12.30 18.16 7.00
CA MET A 44 13.18 19.29 6.70
C MET A 44 14.40 19.30 7.63
N ASP A 45 14.20 19.05 8.92
CA ASP A 45 15.28 19.00 9.92
C ASP A 45 16.23 17.81 9.69
N GLN A 46 15.70 16.70 9.10
CA GLN A 46 16.55 15.59 8.67
C GLN A 46 17.31 15.87 7.37
N GLY A 47 16.98 16.92 6.64
CA GLY A 47 17.67 17.33 5.42
C GLY A 47 16.92 17.03 4.12
N VAL A 48 15.63 16.74 4.17
CA VAL A 48 14.81 16.65 2.95
C VAL A 48 14.62 18.03 2.34
N GLU A 49 15.11 18.23 1.12
CA GLU A 49 15.03 19.51 0.41
C GLU A 49 13.79 19.56 -0.49
N PHE A 50 12.70 20.07 0.04
CA PHE A 50 11.48 20.28 -0.76
C PHE A 50 11.68 21.39 -1.80
N SER A 51 11.00 21.25 -2.96
CA SER A 51 11.05 22.21 -4.06
C SER A 51 10.62 23.60 -3.62
N LYS A 52 11.41 24.62 -3.97
CA LYS A 52 11.19 26.02 -3.58
C LYS A 52 10.70 26.87 -4.74
N ASN A 53 9.82 27.81 -4.45
CA ASN A 53 9.43 28.86 -5.38
C ASN A 53 10.52 29.92 -5.52
N ASN A 54 10.45 30.70 -6.60
CA ASN A 54 11.39 31.81 -6.80
C ASN A 54 11.10 32.95 -5.78
N PRO A 55 12.03 33.30 -4.90
CA PRO A 55 11.83 34.31 -3.87
C PRO A 55 11.44 35.71 -4.39
N SER A 56 11.82 36.01 -5.64
CA SER A 56 11.56 37.34 -6.24
C SER A 56 10.10 37.62 -6.59
N LYS A 57 9.21 36.60 -6.47
CA LYS A 57 7.78 36.75 -6.83
C LYS A 57 6.85 36.93 -5.63
N GLY A 58 7.37 37.06 -4.40
CA GLY A 58 6.54 37.20 -3.18
C GLY A 58 5.59 36.01 -2.92
N GLN A 59 5.89 34.86 -3.49
CA GLN A 59 5.13 33.64 -3.35
C GLN A 59 5.53 32.88 -2.07
N TYR A 60 4.69 31.93 -1.65
CA TYR A 60 5.02 30.99 -0.59
C TYR A 60 6.36 30.30 -0.90
N PRO A 61 7.24 30.07 0.08
CA PRO A 61 8.62 29.59 -0.15
C PRO A 61 8.70 28.26 -0.90
N TYR A 62 7.73 27.37 -0.68
CA TYR A 62 7.73 26.04 -1.25
C TYR A 62 6.70 25.89 -2.39
N VAL A 63 7.02 25.01 -3.33
CA VAL A 63 6.07 24.55 -4.35
C VAL A 63 5.09 23.59 -3.69
N LEU A 64 3.80 23.90 -3.77
CA LEU A 64 2.74 23.01 -3.28
C LEU A 64 1.93 22.48 -4.45
N HIS A 65 1.70 21.17 -4.45
CA HIS A 65 0.85 20.50 -5.42
C HIS A 65 -0.58 20.33 -4.89
N GLN A 66 -1.54 20.32 -5.81
CA GLN A 66 -2.91 19.93 -5.57
C GLN A 66 -3.16 18.61 -6.29
N GLU A 67 -3.36 17.54 -5.53
CA GLU A 67 -3.68 16.22 -6.05
C GLU A 67 -5.20 15.96 -6.03
N GLY A 68 -5.60 14.85 -6.65
CA GLY A 68 -7.01 14.46 -6.71
C GLY A 68 -7.67 14.34 -5.33
N GLY A 69 -8.85 14.94 -5.17
CA GLY A 69 -9.59 14.98 -3.91
C GLY A 69 -9.29 16.18 -3.02
N HIS A 70 -8.17 16.88 -3.22
CA HIS A 70 -7.85 18.10 -2.47
C HIS A 70 -8.52 19.33 -3.07
N GLN A 71 -9.11 20.19 -2.23
CA GLN A 71 -9.68 21.47 -2.65
C GLN A 71 -8.61 22.57 -2.81
N LYS A 72 -7.46 22.43 -2.15
CA LYS A 72 -6.37 23.40 -2.15
C LYS A 72 -5.01 22.74 -2.38
N PRO A 73 -4.04 23.45 -2.98
CA PRO A 73 -2.66 22.96 -3.06
C PRO A 73 -2.02 23.00 -1.66
N ARG A 74 -1.67 21.84 -1.12
CA ARG A 74 -1.06 21.70 0.21
C ARG A 74 0.05 20.67 0.30
N ILE A 75 0.37 20.00 -0.81
CA ILE A 75 1.28 18.85 -0.83
C ILE A 75 2.69 19.31 -1.18
N TYR A 76 3.61 19.17 -0.25
CA TYR A 76 5.03 19.39 -0.47
C TYR A 76 5.59 18.35 -1.44
N CYS A 77 6.48 18.77 -2.32
CA CYS A 77 7.06 17.90 -3.32
C CYS A 77 8.56 18.13 -3.49
N VAL A 78 9.25 17.12 -4.02
CA VAL A 78 10.61 17.20 -4.54
C VAL A 78 10.53 16.79 -6.01
N GLY A 79 10.28 17.74 -6.90
CA GLY A 79 10.00 17.46 -8.31
C GLY A 79 8.89 16.40 -8.45
N ASP A 80 9.18 15.32 -9.19
CA ASP A 80 8.33 14.15 -9.40
C ASP A 80 8.77 12.91 -8.61
N SER A 81 9.68 13.07 -7.62
CA SER A 81 10.35 11.97 -6.90
C SER A 81 10.37 12.14 -5.37
N THR A 82 9.33 12.76 -4.79
CA THR A 82 9.26 13.08 -3.35
C THR A 82 9.54 11.87 -2.45
N GLY A 83 8.89 10.74 -2.70
CA GLY A 83 9.08 9.52 -1.90
C GLY A 83 10.51 9.02 -1.91
N LYS A 84 11.17 9.03 -3.07
CA LYS A 84 12.59 8.65 -3.20
C LYS A 84 13.50 9.56 -2.40
N SER A 85 13.30 10.87 -2.48
CA SER A 85 14.11 11.85 -1.74
C SER A 85 14.00 11.68 -0.22
N ILE A 86 12.77 11.41 0.28
CA ILE A 86 12.53 11.13 1.70
C ILE A 86 13.26 9.85 2.12
N GLU A 87 13.07 8.76 1.35
CA GLU A 87 13.69 7.46 1.63
C GLU A 87 15.22 7.56 1.67
N GLU A 88 15.85 8.10 0.64
CA GLU A 88 17.30 8.23 0.56
C GLU A 88 17.85 9.04 1.73
N THR A 89 17.23 10.18 2.06
CA THR A 89 17.64 11.03 3.18
C THR A 89 17.59 10.30 4.51
N LEU A 90 16.46 9.62 4.79
CA LEU A 90 16.29 8.89 6.06
C LEU A 90 17.15 7.63 6.12
N ALA A 91 17.30 6.90 5.02
CA ALA A 91 18.15 5.71 4.94
C ALA A 91 19.63 6.06 5.24
N ASP A 92 20.13 7.17 4.71
CA ASP A 92 21.48 7.63 5.02
C ASP A 92 21.66 7.98 6.51
N LYS A 93 20.66 8.60 7.15
CA LYS A 93 20.68 8.87 8.59
C LYS A 93 20.70 7.57 9.41
N VAL A 94 19.89 6.60 9.03
CA VAL A 94 19.81 5.30 9.69
C VAL A 94 21.14 4.53 9.55
N ARG A 95 21.70 4.46 8.35
CA ARG A 95 22.97 3.76 8.08
C ARG A 95 24.14 4.36 8.85
N ASN A 96 24.13 5.67 9.06
CA ASN A 96 25.21 6.39 9.77
C ASN A 96 24.99 6.46 11.29
N ASN A 97 23.92 5.89 11.85
CA ASN A 97 23.67 5.91 13.28
C ASN A 97 24.23 4.64 13.96
N PRO A 98 25.25 4.73 14.84
CA PRO A 98 25.89 3.57 15.46
C PRO A 98 24.98 2.79 16.42
N ASN A 99 23.84 3.34 16.82
CA ASN A 99 22.88 2.68 17.68
C ASN A 99 21.83 1.87 16.92
N ILE A 100 21.86 1.89 15.58
CA ILE A 100 20.92 1.18 14.72
C ILE A 100 21.66 0.04 14.00
N ILE A 101 21.14 -1.17 14.15
CA ILE A 101 21.63 -2.36 13.44
C ILE A 101 20.62 -2.69 12.35
N ILE A 102 21.06 -2.74 11.10
CA ILE A 102 20.25 -3.10 9.94
C ILE A 102 20.58 -4.54 9.56
N HIS A 103 19.56 -5.39 9.54
CA HIS A 103 19.65 -6.76 9.06
C HIS A 103 19.00 -6.87 7.68
N GLU A 104 19.81 -6.81 6.64
CA GLU A 104 19.35 -7.04 5.26
C GLU A 104 19.20 -8.55 4.98
N ASN A 105 18.39 -8.92 3.99
CA ASN A 105 18.11 -10.31 3.64
C ASN A 105 17.54 -11.16 4.78
N HIS A 106 16.75 -10.54 5.66
CA HIS A 106 16.09 -11.20 6.76
C HIS A 106 14.56 -11.13 6.60
N THR A 107 13.89 -12.25 6.87
CA THR A 107 12.42 -12.36 6.77
C THR A 107 11.83 -12.71 8.13
N ALA A 108 10.91 -11.89 8.63
CA ALA A 108 10.16 -12.21 9.85
C ALA A 108 9.16 -13.35 9.55
N ILE A 109 9.19 -14.40 10.38
CA ILE A 109 8.35 -15.58 10.22
C ILE A 109 7.05 -15.43 11.01
N ASN A 110 7.20 -15.25 12.35
CA ASN A 110 6.11 -15.08 13.29
C ASN A 110 6.52 -14.14 14.41
N LEU A 111 5.55 -13.46 15.00
CA LEU A 111 5.73 -12.79 16.29
C LEU A 111 5.79 -13.82 17.40
N ILE A 112 6.50 -13.49 18.47
CA ILE A 112 6.58 -14.30 19.67
C ILE A 112 5.71 -13.65 20.72
N THR A 113 4.71 -14.37 21.26
CA THR A 113 3.82 -13.85 22.27
C THR A 113 4.07 -14.50 23.64
N LYS A 114 3.72 -13.78 24.71
CA LYS A 114 3.84 -14.29 26.07
C LYS A 114 2.95 -15.52 26.29
N ASN A 115 1.73 -15.49 25.77
CA ASN A 115 0.80 -16.60 25.91
C ASN A 115 1.32 -17.87 25.24
N GLU A 116 1.90 -17.75 24.03
CA GLU A 116 2.51 -18.85 23.30
C GLU A 116 3.68 -19.47 24.12
N VAL A 117 4.61 -18.63 24.59
CA VAL A 117 5.77 -19.06 25.36
C VAL A 117 5.38 -19.70 26.70
N SER A 118 4.39 -19.15 27.38
CA SER A 118 3.92 -19.63 28.68
C SER A 118 2.84 -20.73 28.58
N LYS A 119 2.41 -21.08 27.35
CA LYS A 119 1.30 -22.02 27.09
C LYS A 119 0.02 -21.64 27.84
N THR A 120 -0.32 -20.35 27.81
CA THR A 120 -1.50 -19.76 28.47
C THR A 120 -2.41 -19.10 27.44
N THR A 121 -3.64 -18.78 27.84
CA THR A 121 -4.62 -18.05 27.03
C THR A 121 -5.19 -16.86 27.81
N LEU A 122 -4.31 -16.18 28.55
CA LEU A 122 -4.72 -15.02 29.34
C LEU A 122 -5.08 -13.82 28.43
N PRO A 123 -6.04 -13.00 28.83
CA PRO A 123 -6.29 -11.73 28.19
C PRO A 123 -5.06 -10.82 28.30
N ASN A 124 -4.95 -9.85 27.42
CA ASN A 124 -3.81 -8.90 27.35
C ASN A 124 -2.47 -9.59 27.12
N ASP A 125 -2.36 -10.30 26.02
CA ASP A 125 -1.10 -10.91 25.58
C ASP A 125 -0.07 -9.83 25.20
N LYS A 126 1.20 -10.23 25.19
CA LYS A 126 2.34 -9.33 24.93
C LYS A 126 3.24 -9.88 23.86
N CYS A 127 3.70 -8.99 22.98
CA CYS A 127 4.80 -9.31 22.07
C CYS A 127 6.13 -9.31 22.82
N LEU A 128 6.92 -10.34 22.60
CA LEU A 128 8.26 -10.53 23.17
C LEU A 128 9.38 -10.44 22.14
N GLY A 129 9.03 -10.31 20.87
CA GLY A 129 9.95 -10.29 19.73
C GLY A 129 9.41 -11.06 18.53
N ALA A 130 10.31 -11.58 17.70
CA ALA A 130 9.97 -12.34 16.52
C ALA A 130 10.98 -13.44 16.21
N TYR A 131 10.54 -14.49 15.49
CA TYR A 131 11.40 -15.42 14.79
C TYR A 131 11.72 -14.86 13.40
N ILE A 132 12.98 -14.87 13.04
CA ILE A 132 13.49 -14.23 11.82
C ILE A 132 14.38 -15.21 11.06
N LEU A 133 14.05 -15.45 9.80
CA LEU A 133 14.88 -16.22 8.88
C LEU A 133 15.99 -15.32 8.34
N ASP A 134 17.24 -15.73 8.50
CA ASP A 134 18.37 -15.22 7.73
C ASP A 134 18.41 -15.95 6.39
N ARG A 135 18.06 -15.25 5.32
CA ARG A 135 18.00 -15.83 3.97
C ARG A 135 19.37 -16.20 3.42
N SER A 136 20.44 -15.66 3.98
CA SER A 136 21.80 -15.92 3.54
C SER A 136 22.35 -17.25 4.05
N THR A 137 21.96 -17.61 5.29
CA THR A 137 22.42 -18.85 5.95
C THR A 137 21.35 -19.93 6.05
N GLY A 138 20.08 -19.54 5.94
CA GLY A 138 18.94 -20.39 6.22
C GLY A 138 18.65 -20.58 7.72
N ASP A 139 19.39 -19.93 8.61
CA ASP A 139 19.18 -20.05 10.05
C ASP A 139 17.98 -19.22 10.52
N ILE A 140 17.31 -19.70 11.59
CA ILE A 140 16.23 -18.97 12.19
C ILE A 140 16.67 -18.40 13.53
N LEU A 141 16.67 -17.07 13.58
CA LEU A 141 17.05 -16.28 14.75
C LEU A 141 15.84 -16.08 15.67
N THR A 142 16.07 -16.20 16.98
CA THR A 142 15.10 -15.81 18.01
C THR A 142 15.47 -14.40 18.48
N VAL A 143 14.78 -13.40 17.97
CA VAL A 143 15.03 -11.99 18.31
C VAL A 143 14.04 -11.55 19.39
N LYS A 144 14.57 -11.28 20.58
CA LYS A 144 13.80 -10.72 21.70
C LYS A 144 13.83 -9.21 21.68
N SER A 145 12.71 -8.59 21.95
CA SER A 145 12.59 -7.13 22.01
C SER A 145 11.69 -6.67 23.17
N LYS A 146 11.99 -5.50 23.72
CA LYS A 146 11.09 -4.83 24.68
C LYS A 146 9.87 -4.24 23.97
N LYS A 147 10.04 -3.75 22.76
CA LYS A 147 9.01 -3.19 21.89
C LYS A 147 9.27 -3.65 20.46
N THR A 148 8.21 -4.00 19.76
CA THR A 148 8.24 -4.42 18.35
C THR A 148 7.37 -3.49 17.53
N PHE A 149 7.88 -3.00 16.40
CA PHE A 149 7.17 -2.13 15.49
C PHE A 149 7.01 -2.82 14.15
N LEU A 150 5.79 -2.99 13.70
CA LEU A 150 5.48 -3.42 12.34
C LEU A 150 5.40 -2.17 11.45
N ALA A 151 6.30 -2.06 10.49
CA ALA A 151 6.34 -1.01 9.46
C ALA A 151 6.47 -1.66 8.08
N THR A 152 5.71 -2.73 7.85
CA THR A 152 5.88 -3.68 6.75
C THR A 152 5.14 -3.28 5.48
N GLY A 153 4.44 -2.15 5.48
CA GLY A 153 3.64 -1.72 4.35
C GLY A 153 2.36 -2.54 4.16
N GLY A 154 1.75 -2.40 3.00
CA GLY A 154 0.47 -2.99 2.67
C GLY A 154 0.55 -4.36 2.00
N ALA A 155 -0.51 -4.71 1.28
CA ALA A 155 -0.72 -6.05 0.73
C ALA A 155 -1.08 -6.06 -0.77
N GLY A 156 -0.60 -5.09 -1.56
CA GLY A 156 -0.98 -4.96 -2.97
C GLY A 156 -0.68 -6.19 -3.84
N ARG A 157 0.26 -7.04 -3.40
CA ARG A 157 0.63 -8.28 -4.09
C ARG A 157 -0.44 -9.36 -4.07
N VAL A 158 -1.47 -9.24 -3.26
CA VAL A 158 -2.64 -10.13 -3.31
C VAL A 158 -3.42 -10.02 -4.64
N PHE A 159 -3.21 -8.92 -5.37
CA PHE A 159 -3.80 -8.69 -6.69
C PHE A 159 -2.78 -8.92 -7.81
N GLN A 160 -3.27 -9.30 -8.98
CA GLN A 160 -2.46 -9.61 -10.17
C GLN A 160 -1.72 -8.37 -10.70
N TYR A 161 -2.39 -7.21 -10.64
CA TYR A 161 -1.82 -5.94 -11.07
C TYR A 161 -1.68 -5.01 -9.86
N THR A 162 -0.46 -4.55 -9.61
CA THR A 162 -0.16 -3.66 -8.49
C THR A 162 0.95 -2.67 -8.83
N SER A 163 0.87 -1.48 -8.27
CA SER A 163 1.95 -0.48 -8.28
C SER A 163 2.91 -0.65 -7.10
N ASN A 164 2.66 -1.62 -6.22
CA ASN A 164 3.50 -1.87 -5.05
C ASN A 164 4.72 -2.75 -5.38
N PRO A 165 5.80 -2.67 -4.58
CA PRO A 165 6.98 -3.52 -4.75
C PRO A 165 6.68 -5.00 -4.44
N SER A 166 7.62 -5.87 -4.79
CA SER A 166 7.45 -7.34 -4.66
C SER A 166 7.21 -7.82 -3.23
N ASN A 167 7.70 -7.10 -2.24
CA ASN A 167 7.54 -7.41 -0.80
C ASN A 167 6.23 -6.91 -0.18
N ALA A 168 5.29 -6.34 -0.95
CA ALA A 168 3.99 -5.90 -0.42
C ALA A 168 2.99 -7.06 -0.32
N THR A 169 3.35 -8.10 0.39
CA THR A 169 2.63 -9.37 0.55
C THR A 169 1.70 -9.41 1.77
N GLY A 170 1.73 -8.35 2.60
CA GLY A 170 0.90 -8.24 3.80
C GLY A 170 1.44 -8.99 5.02
N ASP A 171 2.75 -9.27 5.05
CA ASP A 171 3.37 -10.10 6.10
C ASP A 171 3.09 -9.60 7.52
N GLY A 172 3.19 -8.28 7.76
CA GLY A 172 2.90 -7.72 9.08
C GLY A 172 1.44 -7.88 9.50
N ILE A 173 0.50 -7.73 8.56
CA ILE A 173 -0.93 -7.97 8.80
C ILE A 173 -1.15 -9.43 9.19
N ALA A 174 -0.57 -10.36 8.42
CA ALA A 174 -0.69 -11.79 8.67
C ALA A 174 -0.08 -12.20 10.02
N MET A 175 1.12 -11.70 10.34
CA MET A 175 1.80 -11.99 11.60
C MET A 175 1.03 -11.44 12.80
N ALA A 176 0.54 -10.20 12.73
CA ALA A 176 -0.24 -9.59 13.79
C ALA A 176 -1.56 -10.34 14.03
N TYR A 177 -2.28 -10.69 12.95
CA TYR A 177 -3.52 -11.47 13.04
C TYR A 177 -3.29 -12.85 13.66
N LYS A 178 -2.24 -13.59 13.24
CA LYS A 178 -1.87 -14.88 13.84
C LYS A 178 -1.51 -14.77 15.32
N ALA A 179 -0.90 -13.65 15.72
CA ALA A 179 -0.56 -13.36 17.11
C ALA A 179 -1.77 -12.94 17.96
N GLY A 180 -2.95 -12.76 17.36
CA GLY A 180 -4.20 -12.42 18.05
C GLY A 180 -4.58 -10.94 18.03
N ALA A 181 -3.87 -10.07 17.29
CA ALA A 181 -4.28 -8.71 17.09
C ALA A 181 -5.48 -8.63 16.13
N ARG A 182 -6.39 -7.69 16.36
CA ARG A 182 -7.50 -7.43 15.43
C ARG A 182 -7.00 -6.79 14.15
N VAL A 183 -7.70 -7.10 13.07
CA VAL A 183 -7.57 -6.39 11.79
C VAL A 183 -8.94 -5.84 11.40
N ALA A 184 -8.96 -4.72 10.70
CA ALA A 184 -10.20 -4.09 10.28
C ALA A 184 -10.08 -3.46 8.90
N ASN A 185 -11.24 -3.22 8.28
CA ASN A 185 -11.35 -2.49 7.01
C ASN A 185 -10.63 -3.17 5.84
N MET A 186 -10.37 -4.49 5.94
CA MET A 186 -9.54 -5.23 4.99
C MET A 186 -10.11 -5.27 3.58
N GLU A 187 -11.42 -5.11 3.42
CA GLU A 187 -12.10 -5.06 2.13
C GLU A 187 -11.80 -3.80 1.32
N PHE A 188 -11.27 -2.73 1.94
CA PHE A 188 -11.01 -1.48 1.26
C PHE A 188 -9.57 -1.39 0.76
N PHE A 189 -9.47 -1.45 -0.54
CA PHE A 189 -8.23 -1.32 -1.29
C PHE A 189 -8.37 -0.21 -2.32
N GLN A 190 -7.45 0.75 -2.33
CA GLN A 190 -7.42 1.77 -3.37
C GLN A 190 -6.75 1.22 -4.62
N PHE A 191 -7.41 1.35 -5.77
CA PHE A 191 -6.85 1.03 -7.07
C PHE A 191 -6.46 2.31 -7.81
N HIS A 192 -5.26 2.35 -8.35
CA HIS A 192 -4.86 3.38 -9.29
C HIS A 192 -5.40 3.02 -10.67
N PRO A 193 -6.11 3.93 -11.38
CA PRO A 193 -6.78 3.58 -12.64
C PRO A 193 -5.85 3.28 -13.79
N SER A 194 -4.63 3.82 -13.78
CA SER A 194 -3.71 3.74 -14.90
C SER A 194 -2.30 3.34 -14.48
N VAL A 195 -1.99 2.05 -14.55
CA VAL A 195 -0.62 1.56 -14.63
C VAL A 195 -0.36 0.99 -16.03
N LEU A 196 0.88 0.99 -16.46
CA LEU A 196 1.27 0.44 -17.74
C LEU A 196 0.93 -1.05 -17.82
N TYR A 197 0.18 -1.45 -18.83
CA TYR A 197 -0.09 -2.87 -19.10
C TYR A 197 1.01 -3.43 -20.00
N GLU A 198 1.68 -4.47 -19.52
CA GLU A 198 2.76 -5.16 -20.22
C GLU A 198 2.38 -6.65 -20.37
N PRO A 199 1.98 -7.08 -21.57
CA PRO A 199 1.48 -8.45 -21.78
C PRO A 199 2.53 -9.55 -21.67
N ASN A 200 3.82 -9.20 -21.85
CA ASN A 200 4.92 -10.14 -21.95
C ASN A 200 5.88 -10.10 -20.74
N THR A 201 5.51 -9.50 -19.63
CA THR A 201 6.29 -9.65 -18.40
C THR A 201 6.08 -11.06 -17.87
N GLU A 202 7.05 -11.93 -18.13
CA GLU A 202 7.11 -13.32 -17.61
C GLU A 202 7.14 -13.30 -16.07
N ASP A 203 7.66 -12.24 -15.48
CA ASP A 203 7.67 -12.05 -14.05
C ASP A 203 6.44 -11.26 -13.59
N SER A 204 5.39 -11.99 -13.17
CA SER A 204 4.22 -11.43 -12.52
C SER A 204 4.56 -10.74 -11.18
N SER A 205 5.81 -10.85 -10.71
CA SER A 205 6.30 -10.25 -9.46
C SER A 205 6.70 -8.79 -9.63
N GLU A 206 6.93 -8.29 -10.83
CA GLU A 206 7.37 -6.93 -11.05
C GLU A 206 6.29 -5.88 -10.73
N LYS A 207 6.72 -4.81 -10.06
CA LYS A 207 5.95 -3.58 -9.86
C LYS A 207 5.57 -2.98 -11.21
N ARG A 208 4.27 -2.76 -11.44
CA ARG A 208 3.80 -2.08 -12.65
C ARG A 208 4.11 -0.59 -12.59
N PHE A 209 4.58 -0.04 -13.71
CA PHE A 209 4.89 1.37 -13.82
C PHE A 209 3.62 2.21 -13.76
N LEU A 210 3.59 3.16 -12.80
CA LEU A 210 2.44 4.04 -12.60
C LEU A 210 2.43 5.14 -13.65
N ILE A 211 1.34 5.23 -14.40
CA ILE A 211 1.06 6.33 -15.33
C ILE A 211 0.24 7.38 -14.59
N THR A 212 0.82 8.56 -14.37
CA THR A 212 0.16 9.61 -13.58
C THR A 212 -1.21 9.99 -14.14
N GLU A 213 -2.17 10.23 -13.26
CA GLU A 213 -3.49 10.73 -13.64
C GLU A 213 -3.47 12.14 -14.24
N ALA A 214 -2.39 12.91 -14.04
CA ALA A 214 -2.23 14.22 -14.64
C ALA A 214 -2.32 14.19 -16.18
N LEU A 215 -1.95 13.07 -16.81
CA LEU A 215 -2.10 12.85 -18.26
C LEU A 215 -3.56 12.89 -18.75
N ARG A 216 -4.51 12.46 -17.92
CA ARG A 216 -5.95 12.52 -18.19
C ARG A 216 -6.64 13.69 -17.47
N GLY A 217 -5.87 14.52 -16.75
CA GLY A 217 -6.40 15.71 -16.10
C GLY A 217 -6.86 16.77 -17.09
N LYS A 218 -7.73 17.69 -16.66
CA LYS A 218 -8.29 18.78 -17.50
C LYS A 218 -7.23 19.63 -18.20
N THR A 219 -6.04 19.76 -17.59
CA THR A 219 -4.93 20.54 -18.15
C THR A 219 -4.29 19.85 -19.35
N MET A 220 -4.10 18.54 -19.29
CA MET A 220 -3.50 17.75 -20.36
C MET A 220 -4.55 17.23 -21.34
N GLY A 221 -5.69 16.76 -20.87
CA GLY A 221 -6.83 16.40 -21.70
C GLY A 221 -6.78 15.01 -22.35
N GLY A 222 -5.99 14.09 -21.81
CA GLY A 222 -5.98 12.70 -22.27
C GLY A 222 -7.28 11.98 -21.98
N ILE A 223 -7.68 11.04 -22.84
CA ILE A 223 -8.92 10.26 -22.73
C ILE A 223 -8.62 8.76 -22.68
N LEU A 224 -9.59 8.00 -22.15
CA LEU A 224 -9.55 6.54 -22.10
C LEU A 224 -10.45 5.94 -23.19
N THR A 225 -9.91 4.99 -23.94
CA THR A 225 -10.63 4.35 -25.05
C THR A 225 -10.58 2.82 -24.92
N LEU A 226 -11.61 2.12 -25.42
CA LEU A 226 -11.65 0.66 -25.42
C LEU A 226 -10.78 0.03 -26.53
N LYS A 227 -10.54 0.78 -27.60
CA LYS A 227 -9.74 0.34 -28.75
C LYS A 227 -8.61 1.32 -29.01
N LYS A 228 -7.46 0.82 -29.48
CA LYS A 228 -6.25 1.62 -29.74
C LYS A 228 -6.51 2.82 -30.64
N ASP A 229 -7.27 2.64 -31.70
CA ASP A 229 -7.51 3.64 -32.73
C ASP A 229 -8.81 4.45 -32.50
N SER A 230 -9.46 4.29 -31.34
CA SER A 230 -10.68 5.04 -31.01
C SER A 230 -10.35 6.42 -30.45
N LEU A 231 -11.24 7.37 -30.71
CA LEU A 231 -11.27 8.71 -30.10
C LEU A 231 -12.47 8.87 -29.15
N ASP A 232 -13.15 7.76 -28.83
CA ASP A 232 -14.35 7.75 -28.01
C ASP A 232 -13.96 7.52 -26.54
N ASP A 233 -14.21 8.53 -25.70
CA ASP A 233 -14.01 8.45 -24.25
C ASP A 233 -15.14 7.63 -23.63
N PHE A 234 -14.91 6.32 -23.44
CA PHE A 234 -15.93 5.42 -22.90
C PHE A 234 -16.34 5.78 -21.46
N VAL A 235 -15.50 6.49 -20.70
CA VAL A 235 -15.81 6.87 -19.31
C VAL A 235 -17.00 7.83 -19.26
N LEU A 236 -17.30 8.56 -20.35
CA LEU A 236 -18.51 9.39 -20.47
C LEU A 236 -19.81 8.58 -20.33
N ASN A 237 -19.79 7.27 -20.62
CA ASN A 237 -20.94 6.39 -20.39
C ASN A 237 -21.16 6.09 -18.89
N HIS A 238 -20.17 6.34 -18.04
CA HIS A 238 -20.19 6.08 -16.61
C HIS A 238 -20.27 7.37 -15.77
N HIS A 239 -19.70 8.47 -16.25
CA HIS A 239 -19.65 9.74 -15.53
C HIS A 239 -19.55 10.94 -16.46
N PRO A 240 -20.27 12.07 -16.19
CA PRO A 240 -20.29 13.24 -17.08
C PRO A 240 -18.92 13.93 -17.25
N ASP A 241 -17.99 13.79 -16.29
CA ASP A 241 -16.62 14.29 -16.43
C ASP A 241 -15.71 13.38 -17.27
N GLY A 242 -16.21 12.25 -17.75
CA GLY A 242 -15.44 11.29 -18.56
C GLY A 242 -14.13 10.88 -17.89
N SER A 243 -13.09 10.77 -18.68
CA SER A 243 -11.74 10.40 -18.21
C SER A 243 -11.13 11.39 -17.20
N HIS A 244 -11.73 12.56 -17.00
CA HIS A 244 -11.29 13.56 -16.02
C HIS A 244 -11.89 13.34 -14.63
N ALA A 245 -12.76 12.35 -14.45
CA ALA A 245 -13.36 12.00 -13.16
C ALA A 245 -12.31 11.51 -12.16
N THR A 246 -12.73 11.36 -10.89
CA THR A 246 -11.86 10.90 -9.79
C THR A 246 -11.35 9.47 -10.01
N ARG A 247 -10.25 9.10 -9.31
CA ARG A 247 -9.57 7.80 -9.48
C ARG A 247 -10.51 6.61 -9.34
N ASP A 248 -11.35 6.63 -8.32
CA ASP A 248 -12.30 5.55 -8.02
C ASP A 248 -13.35 5.38 -9.11
N VAL A 249 -13.91 6.47 -9.63
CA VAL A 249 -14.87 6.46 -10.75
C VAL A 249 -14.23 5.87 -12.01
N VAL A 250 -13.04 6.36 -12.36
CA VAL A 250 -12.34 5.88 -13.56
C VAL A 250 -11.90 4.43 -13.40
N ALA A 251 -11.39 4.03 -12.24
CA ALA A 251 -11.00 2.65 -12.00
C ALA A 251 -12.20 1.69 -12.11
N ARG A 252 -13.37 2.06 -11.57
CA ARG A 252 -14.61 1.29 -11.70
C ARG A 252 -15.07 1.21 -13.16
N ALA A 253 -15.06 2.32 -13.89
CA ALA A 253 -15.43 2.33 -15.30
C ALA A 253 -14.56 1.38 -16.13
N ILE A 254 -13.24 1.45 -15.95
CA ILE A 254 -12.30 0.55 -16.63
C ILE A 254 -12.55 -0.92 -16.26
N ASP A 255 -12.69 -1.24 -14.97
CA ASP A 255 -12.91 -2.61 -14.50
C ASP A 255 -14.22 -3.18 -15.03
N THR A 256 -15.28 -2.38 -15.07
CA THR A 256 -16.58 -2.75 -15.64
C THR A 256 -16.44 -3.07 -17.14
N GLU A 257 -15.81 -2.20 -17.91
CA GLU A 257 -15.67 -2.41 -19.36
C GLU A 257 -14.74 -3.59 -19.69
N ILE A 258 -13.67 -3.79 -18.92
CA ILE A 258 -12.79 -4.95 -19.07
C ILE A 258 -13.61 -6.25 -18.87
N LYS A 259 -14.42 -6.33 -17.81
CA LYS A 259 -15.22 -7.51 -17.49
C LYS A 259 -16.35 -7.74 -18.50
N LEU A 260 -17.05 -6.69 -18.91
CA LEU A 260 -18.16 -6.80 -19.88
C LEU A 260 -17.69 -7.21 -21.26
N ASN A 261 -16.56 -6.69 -21.72
CA ASN A 261 -16.07 -6.89 -23.08
C ASN A 261 -14.97 -7.96 -23.20
N GLY A 262 -14.58 -8.61 -22.07
CA GLY A 262 -13.49 -9.60 -22.05
C GLY A 262 -12.13 -9.02 -22.46
N LEU A 263 -11.89 -7.74 -22.17
CA LEU A 263 -10.64 -7.06 -22.49
C LEU A 263 -9.55 -7.39 -21.47
N LYS A 264 -8.29 -7.25 -21.88
CA LYS A 264 -7.14 -7.37 -20.95
C LYS A 264 -6.71 -6.01 -20.39
N HIS A 265 -6.96 -4.92 -21.10
CA HIS A 265 -6.58 -3.55 -20.75
C HIS A 265 -7.43 -2.56 -21.58
N VAL A 266 -7.29 -1.27 -21.28
CA VAL A 266 -7.82 -0.16 -22.06
C VAL A 266 -6.67 0.74 -22.54
N TRP A 267 -6.96 1.78 -23.29
CA TRP A 267 -5.97 2.64 -23.89
C TRP A 267 -6.10 4.08 -23.35
N LEU A 268 -5.00 4.64 -22.86
CA LEU A 268 -4.90 6.07 -22.51
C LEU A 268 -4.31 6.83 -23.71
N ASN A 269 -5.12 7.62 -24.35
CA ASN A 269 -4.72 8.41 -25.53
C ASN A 269 -4.37 9.84 -25.11
N VAL A 270 -3.11 10.20 -25.25
CA VAL A 270 -2.55 11.53 -24.96
C VAL A 270 -1.89 12.15 -26.19
N THR A 271 -2.18 11.63 -27.38
CA THR A 271 -1.62 12.15 -28.63
C THR A 271 -2.10 13.58 -28.90
N PRO A 272 -1.36 14.36 -29.70
CA PRO A 272 -1.76 15.72 -30.12
C PRO A 272 -3.17 15.83 -30.71
N GLN A 273 -3.64 14.77 -31.35
CA GLN A 273 -4.99 14.71 -31.94
C GLN A 273 -6.09 14.79 -30.84
N VAL A 274 -5.85 14.21 -29.67
CA VAL A 274 -6.80 14.20 -28.55
C VAL A 274 -6.60 15.42 -27.66
N THR A 275 -5.36 15.68 -27.26
CA THR A 275 -5.06 16.70 -26.25
C THR A 275 -4.99 18.12 -26.81
N GLY A 276 -4.78 18.27 -28.12
CA GLY A 276 -4.48 19.56 -28.75
C GLY A 276 -3.13 20.15 -28.34
N LYS A 277 -2.29 19.40 -27.62
CA LYS A 277 -0.95 19.82 -27.18
C LYS A 277 0.11 19.31 -28.16
N SER A 278 1.24 20.03 -28.27
CA SER A 278 2.36 19.55 -29.09
C SER A 278 3.06 18.35 -28.45
N GLU A 279 3.75 17.55 -29.26
CA GLU A 279 4.59 16.45 -28.77
C GLU A 279 5.63 16.91 -27.75
N GLU A 280 6.27 18.08 -28.02
CA GLU A 280 7.26 18.68 -27.12
C GLU A 280 6.65 19.03 -25.75
N HIS A 281 5.45 19.64 -25.77
CA HIS A 281 4.76 19.95 -24.51
C HIS A 281 4.52 18.68 -23.67
N THR A 282 4.13 17.57 -24.29
CA THR A 282 3.92 16.29 -23.61
C THR A 282 5.22 15.73 -23.05
N LYS A 283 6.31 15.76 -23.84
CA LYS A 283 7.65 15.29 -23.44
C LYS A 283 8.22 16.11 -22.28
N ASP A 284 8.09 17.44 -22.34
CA ASP A 284 8.62 18.35 -21.32
C ASP A 284 7.83 18.30 -20.02
N SER A 285 6.50 18.10 -20.10
CA SER A 285 5.64 18.01 -18.93
C SER A 285 5.75 16.67 -18.19
N PHE A 286 6.10 15.59 -18.90
CA PHE A 286 6.16 14.22 -18.33
C PHE A 286 7.40 13.46 -18.79
N PRO A 287 8.62 13.97 -18.54
CA PRO A 287 9.85 13.42 -19.12
C PRO A 287 10.13 11.98 -18.67
N MET A 288 9.86 11.65 -17.41
CA MET A 288 10.08 10.30 -16.88
C MET A 288 9.08 9.30 -17.51
N ILE A 289 7.80 9.66 -17.58
CA ILE A 289 6.77 8.79 -18.18
C ILE A 289 7.05 8.57 -19.67
N TYR A 290 7.39 9.65 -20.40
CA TYR A 290 7.74 9.56 -21.80
C TYR A 290 8.93 8.61 -22.03
N LYS A 291 10.00 8.79 -21.25
CA LYS A 291 11.18 7.93 -21.32
C LYS A 291 10.85 6.47 -21.05
N THR A 292 10.11 6.20 -19.98
CA THR A 292 9.75 4.81 -19.62
C THR A 292 8.85 4.16 -20.67
N CYS A 293 7.85 4.87 -21.19
CA CYS A 293 7.01 4.36 -22.29
C CYS A 293 7.85 4.06 -23.54
N LEU A 294 8.78 4.96 -23.89
CA LEU A 294 9.65 4.79 -25.06
C LEU A 294 10.60 3.59 -24.91
N GLU A 295 11.16 3.34 -23.70
CA GLU A 295 11.97 2.16 -23.37
C GLU A 295 11.18 0.85 -23.54
N LYS A 296 9.85 0.91 -23.37
CA LYS A 296 8.92 -0.21 -23.60
C LYS A 296 8.37 -0.25 -25.03
N GLY A 297 8.91 0.57 -25.92
CA GLY A 297 8.52 0.61 -27.34
C GLY A 297 7.25 1.39 -27.64
N ILE A 298 6.78 2.25 -26.72
CA ILE A 298 5.55 3.04 -26.84
C ILE A 298 5.92 4.53 -26.92
N ASP A 299 5.76 5.14 -28.10
CA ASP A 299 5.84 6.59 -28.22
C ASP A 299 4.46 7.22 -27.92
N MET A 300 4.26 7.61 -26.65
CA MET A 300 2.97 8.13 -26.17
C MET A 300 2.52 9.42 -26.88
N THR A 301 3.41 10.08 -27.64
CA THR A 301 3.04 11.24 -28.44
C THR A 301 2.47 10.85 -29.81
N LYS A 302 2.60 9.59 -30.22
CA LYS A 302 2.15 9.07 -31.53
C LYS A 302 1.09 7.98 -31.40
N GLU A 303 1.06 7.29 -30.27
CA GLU A 303 0.13 6.19 -30.04
C GLU A 303 -0.35 6.14 -28.57
N PRO A 304 -1.56 5.60 -28.34
CA PRO A 304 -2.09 5.41 -26.98
C PRO A 304 -1.29 4.43 -26.14
N ILE A 305 -1.25 4.68 -24.84
CA ILE A 305 -0.60 3.85 -23.83
C ILE A 305 -1.58 2.77 -23.38
N PRO A 306 -1.22 1.46 -23.39
CA PRO A 306 -2.05 0.43 -22.80
C PRO A 306 -2.02 0.54 -21.27
N VAL A 307 -3.19 0.67 -20.63
CA VAL A 307 -3.30 0.85 -19.17
C VAL A 307 -4.34 -0.06 -18.56
N ILE A 308 -4.12 -0.41 -17.28
CA ILE A 308 -5.03 -1.23 -16.48
C ILE A 308 -5.10 -0.68 -15.06
N PRO A 309 -6.23 -0.83 -14.35
CA PRO A 309 -6.27 -0.53 -12.93
C PRO A 309 -5.40 -1.50 -12.13
N ALA A 310 -4.71 -0.98 -11.12
CA ALA A 310 -3.85 -1.78 -10.26
C ALA A 310 -4.00 -1.42 -8.80
N ALA A 311 -3.87 -2.42 -7.93
CA ALA A 311 -3.86 -2.24 -6.48
C ALA A 311 -2.73 -1.28 -6.10
N HIS A 312 -3.05 -0.28 -5.26
CA HIS A 312 -2.15 0.82 -4.96
C HIS A 312 -1.94 1.04 -3.47
N TYR A 313 -3.02 0.98 -2.67
CA TYR A 313 -2.94 1.24 -1.23
C TYR A 313 -3.96 0.42 -0.44
N THR A 314 -3.49 -0.21 0.65
CA THR A 314 -4.33 -0.95 1.60
C THR A 314 -4.93 0.01 2.62
N CYS A 315 -6.26 0.26 2.59
CA CYS A 315 -6.90 1.17 3.52
C CYS A 315 -7.19 0.55 4.89
N GLY A 316 -7.26 -0.79 4.95
CA GLY A 316 -7.36 -1.57 6.17
C GLY A 316 -6.01 -1.97 6.74
N GLY A 317 -6.02 -2.78 7.78
CA GLY A 317 -4.80 -3.28 8.41
C GLY A 317 -4.99 -3.67 9.88
N VAL A 318 -3.89 -3.73 10.61
CA VAL A 318 -3.86 -4.02 12.04
C VAL A 318 -4.47 -2.87 12.83
N VAL A 319 -5.47 -3.16 13.66
CA VAL A 319 -6.13 -2.15 14.50
C VAL A 319 -5.16 -1.60 15.52
N VAL A 320 -5.08 -0.28 15.59
CA VAL A 320 -4.22 0.44 16.55
C VAL A 320 -4.99 1.57 17.24
N ASN A 321 -4.48 1.97 18.42
CA ASN A 321 -4.94 3.18 19.11
C ASN A 321 -4.23 4.44 18.56
N GLU A 322 -4.48 5.58 19.18
CA GLU A 322 -3.90 6.88 18.82
C GLU A 322 -2.36 6.95 18.91
N PHE A 323 -1.71 5.95 19.50
CA PHE A 323 -0.25 5.83 19.60
C PHE A 323 0.31 4.73 18.70
N GLY A 324 -0.46 4.14 17.81
CA GLY A 324 -0.03 3.02 16.99
C GLY A 324 0.13 1.69 17.75
N LEU A 325 -0.29 1.60 19.04
CA LEU A 325 -0.26 0.37 19.82
C LEU A 325 -1.41 -0.54 19.41
N THR A 326 -1.12 -1.82 19.18
CA THR A 326 -2.11 -2.86 18.86
C THR A 326 -2.81 -3.41 20.11
N ASP A 327 -3.67 -4.44 19.92
CA ASP A 327 -4.28 -5.19 21.04
C ASP A 327 -3.26 -6.00 21.87
N LEU A 328 -2.06 -6.23 21.33
CA LEU A 328 -0.98 -6.88 22.06
C LEU A 328 -0.06 -5.82 22.68
N ASP A 329 0.15 -5.89 23.98
CA ASP A 329 1.14 -5.05 24.63
C ASP A 329 2.51 -5.20 23.96
N ASN A 330 3.25 -4.11 23.85
CA ASN A 330 4.59 -4.04 23.23
C ASN A 330 4.64 -4.24 21.72
N LEU A 331 3.49 -4.38 21.03
CA LEU A 331 3.40 -4.47 19.59
C LEU A 331 2.75 -3.21 19.02
N TYR A 332 3.47 -2.52 18.16
CA TYR A 332 3.01 -1.34 17.43
C TYR A 332 2.88 -1.67 15.95
N ALA A 333 1.93 -1.03 15.28
CA ALA A 333 1.84 -1.04 13.81
C ALA A 333 1.74 0.41 13.32
N ILE A 334 2.57 0.78 12.34
CA ILE A 334 2.71 2.15 11.85
C ILE A 334 2.77 2.19 10.31
N GLY A 335 2.22 3.25 9.71
CA GLY A 335 2.10 3.35 8.27
C GLY A 335 1.06 2.39 7.68
N GLU A 336 1.22 1.99 6.44
CA GLU A 336 0.20 1.26 5.66
C GLU A 336 -0.18 -0.13 6.19
N VAL A 337 0.60 -0.71 7.10
CA VAL A 337 0.22 -1.97 7.78
C VAL A 337 -0.88 -1.76 8.84
N ALA A 338 -1.05 -0.52 9.31
CA ALA A 338 -1.96 -0.17 10.39
C ALA A 338 -3.32 0.29 9.89
N TYR A 339 -4.36 -0.03 10.65
CA TYR A 339 -5.67 0.60 10.56
C TYR A 339 -5.83 1.59 11.73
N THR A 340 -5.62 2.86 11.43
CA THR A 340 -5.74 3.98 12.40
C THR A 340 -7.13 4.58 12.45
N GLY A 341 -7.96 4.34 11.41
CA GLY A 341 -9.23 5.02 11.19
C GLY A 341 -9.12 6.27 10.28
N LEU A 342 -7.91 6.65 9.83
CA LEU A 342 -7.71 7.84 9.00
C LEU A 342 -8.26 7.68 7.58
N MET A 343 -8.05 6.52 6.95
CA MET A 343 -8.26 6.34 5.51
C MET A 343 -9.70 6.06 5.11
N GLY A 344 -10.51 5.49 6.00
CA GLY A 344 -11.89 5.11 5.69
C GLY A 344 -11.98 4.11 4.53
N ALA A 345 -12.92 4.32 3.62
CA ALA A 345 -13.10 3.44 2.45
C ALA A 345 -12.09 3.71 1.33
N ASN A 346 -11.51 4.92 1.29
CA ASN A 346 -10.58 5.32 0.24
C ASN A 346 -9.65 6.43 0.74
N ARG A 347 -8.36 6.28 0.49
CA ARG A 347 -7.32 7.21 0.95
C ARG A 347 -7.33 8.50 0.15
N LEU A 348 -7.34 9.65 0.82
CA LEU A 348 -7.00 10.91 0.18
C LEU A 348 -5.51 10.88 -0.22
N ALA A 349 -5.20 11.34 -1.43
CA ALA A 349 -3.86 11.35 -1.95
C ALA A 349 -2.86 12.03 -0.98
N SER A 350 -1.65 11.51 -0.88
CA SER A 350 -0.54 11.98 -0.03
C SER A 350 -0.71 11.91 1.49
N ASN A 351 -1.88 11.52 2.02
CA ASN A 351 -2.06 11.33 3.47
C ASN A 351 -1.19 10.17 4.01
N SER A 352 -0.84 9.18 3.20
CA SER A 352 -0.14 7.97 3.65
C SER A 352 1.26 8.21 4.22
N LEU A 353 2.08 9.02 3.54
CA LEU A 353 3.44 9.33 4.04
C LEU A 353 3.39 10.16 5.33
N SER A 354 2.46 11.12 5.40
CA SER A 354 2.27 11.93 6.60
C SER A 354 1.72 11.11 7.77
N GLU A 355 0.81 10.14 7.52
CA GLU A 355 0.35 9.19 8.54
C GLU A 355 1.51 8.34 9.08
N ALA A 356 2.31 7.75 8.18
CA ALA A 356 3.45 6.93 8.59
C ALA A 356 4.44 7.70 9.46
N GLY A 357 4.73 8.95 9.10
CA GLY A 357 5.62 9.81 9.89
C GLY A 357 5.03 10.20 11.24
N LEU A 358 3.75 10.63 11.27
CA LEU A 358 3.09 11.04 12.51
C LEU A 358 2.98 9.88 13.51
N TYR A 359 2.45 8.74 13.06
CA TYR A 359 2.33 7.56 13.93
C TYR A 359 3.69 6.96 14.29
N GLY A 360 4.72 7.10 13.43
CA GLY A 360 6.08 6.74 13.77
C GLY A 360 6.60 7.50 14.99
N GLY A 361 6.40 8.81 15.03
CA GLY A 361 6.73 9.66 16.19
C GLY A 361 5.94 9.30 17.44
N LEU A 362 4.60 9.29 17.34
CA LEU A 362 3.70 8.98 18.46
C LEU A 362 3.98 7.60 19.08
N ALA A 363 4.23 6.59 18.24
CA ALA A 363 4.52 5.24 18.70
C ALA A 363 5.84 5.15 19.46
N VAL A 364 6.88 5.85 19.01
CA VAL A 364 8.18 5.90 19.72
C VAL A 364 8.05 6.61 21.06
N GLU A 365 7.37 7.76 21.10
CA GLU A 365 7.14 8.49 22.36
C GLU A 365 6.40 7.63 23.38
N HIS A 366 5.30 6.97 22.98
CA HIS A 366 4.56 6.07 23.85
C HIS A 366 5.39 4.86 24.28
N ALA A 367 6.16 4.26 23.37
CA ALA A 367 7.04 3.14 23.68
C ALA A 367 8.10 3.50 24.72
N LEU A 368 8.70 4.68 24.63
CA LEU A 368 9.67 5.19 25.60
C LEU A 368 9.02 5.43 26.98
N ALA A 369 7.86 6.07 27.01
CA ALA A 369 7.12 6.33 28.25
C ALA A 369 6.72 5.05 29.01
N THR A 370 6.46 3.95 28.26
CA THR A 370 6.01 2.68 28.82
C THR A 370 7.12 1.62 28.99
N SER A 371 8.36 1.91 28.59
CA SER A 371 9.46 0.93 28.52
C SER A 371 9.90 0.39 29.87
N ASN A 372 9.81 1.17 30.94
CA ASN A 372 10.25 0.80 32.28
C ASN A 372 9.22 -0.01 33.08
N LEU A 373 8.03 -0.22 32.55
CA LEU A 373 6.91 -0.87 33.26
C LEU A 373 6.82 -2.38 32.97
N ASP A 374 7.63 -2.90 32.06
CA ASP A 374 7.50 -4.29 31.58
C ASP A 374 8.72 -5.17 31.97
N HIS A 375 8.47 -6.17 32.78
CA HIS A 375 9.45 -7.19 33.14
C HIS A 375 9.34 -8.49 32.33
N SER A 376 8.41 -8.59 31.40
CA SER A 376 8.19 -9.78 30.54
C SER A 376 9.38 -10.11 29.64
N TYR A 377 10.24 -9.13 29.36
CA TYR A 377 11.48 -9.32 28.60
C TYR A 377 12.42 -10.37 29.22
N ASN A 378 12.30 -10.64 30.53
CA ASN A 378 13.12 -11.63 31.22
C ASN A 378 12.66 -13.08 30.98
N LEU A 379 11.52 -13.31 30.36
CA LEU A 379 11.05 -14.64 30.02
C LEU A 379 12.04 -15.35 29.05
N LYS A 380 12.29 -16.63 29.33
CA LYS A 380 13.10 -17.46 28.42
C LYS A 380 12.23 -17.85 27.24
N VAL A 381 12.55 -17.27 26.09
CA VAL A 381 11.92 -17.63 24.81
C VAL A 381 12.62 -18.87 24.26
N PRO A 382 11.90 -19.92 23.84
CA PRO A 382 12.50 -21.08 23.20
C PRO A 382 13.08 -20.69 21.82
N SER A 383 14.13 -21.36 21.40
CA SER A 383 14.61 -21.29 20.03
C SER A 383 13.55 -21.85 19.08
N TRP A 384 13.58 -21.42 17.83
CA TRP A 384 12.71 -22.00 16.80
C TRP A 384 12.92 -23.50 16.73
N ASN A 385 11.84 -24.26 16.74
CA ASN A 385 11.90 -25.70 16.61
C ASN A 385 11.76 -26.02 15.11
N SER A 386 12.88 -26.35 14.45
CA SER A 386 12.88 -26.71 13.04
C SER A 386 12.40 -28.15 12.89
N TRP A 387 11.29 -28.32 12.20
CA TRP A 387 10.85 -29.60 11.66
C TRP A 387 11.33 -29.74 10.23
N ASN A 388 11.36 -30.93 9.72
CA ASN A 388 11.82 -31.45 8.45
C ASN A 388 12.47 -30.47 7.45
N ARG A 389 13.76 -30.66 7.19
CA ARG A 389 14.58 -29.78 6.31
C ARG A 389 14.76 -30.35 4.88
N ASP A 390 14.26 -31.55 4.62
CA ASP A 390 14.69 -32.32 3.45
C ASP A 390 13.72 -32.33 2.28
N VAL A 391 12.61 -31.57 2.36
CA VAL A 391 11.63 -31.52 1.28
C VAL A 391 11.56 -30.10 0.75
N GLU A 392 11.92 -29.93 -0.52
CA GLU A 392 11.75 -28.67 -1.26
C GLU A 392 10.43 -28.71 -2.03
N ILE A 393 9.76 -27.57 -2.13
CA ILE A 393 8.63 -27.39 -3.04
C ILE A 393 9.17 -26.95 -4.40
N ASP A 394 8.65 -27.51 -5.47
CA ASP A 394 9.04 -27.12 -6.81
C ASP A 394 8.43 -25.75 -7.21
N ASN A 395 9.14 -25.03 -8.08
CA ASN A 395 8.72 -23.71 -8.54
C ASN A 395 7.39 -23.72 -9.29
N ALA A 396 7.02 -24.80 -9.97
CA ALA A 396 5.76 -24.87 -10.70
C ALA A 396 4.58 -24.89 -9.73
N THR A 397 4.70 -25.64 -8.63
CA THR A 397 3.71 -25.65 -7.55
C THR A 397 3.61 -24.28 -6.89
N MET A 398 4.74 -23.64 -6.54
CA MET A 398 4.74 -22.30 -5.96
C MET A 398 4.06 -21.29 -6.88
N ASN A 399 4.43 -21.24 -8.15
CA ASN A 399 3.83 -20.32 -9.13
C ASN A 399 2.33 -20.57 -9.28
N GLN A 400 1.89 -21.83 -9.28
CA GLN A 400 0.46 -22.17 -9.33
C GLN A 400 -0.33 -21.55 -8.16
N PHE A 401 0.20 -21.63 -6.95
CA PHE A 401 -0.45 -21.01 -5.76
C PHE A 401 -0.50 -19.49 -5.88
N TRP A 402 0.61 -18.85 -6.26
CA TRP A 402 0.70 -17.42 -6.46
C TRP A 402 -0.30 -16.94 -7.52
N ASP A 403 -0.29 -17.55 -8.68
CA ASP A 403 -1.13 -17.13 -9.80
C ASP A 403 -2.61 -17.38 -9.51
N THR A 404 -2.96 -18.51 -8.88
CA THR A 404 -4.34 -18.80 -8.51
C THR A 404 -4.84 -17.82 -7.47
N THR A 405 -4.06 -17.50 -6.43
CA THR A 405 -4.42 -16.53 -5.41
C THR A 405 -4.67 -15.15 -6.03
N ARG A 406 -3.70 -14.64 -6.79
CA ARG A 406 -3.74 -13.30 -7.36
C ARG A 406 -4.81 -13.14 -8.42
N SER A 407 -5.00 -14.13 -9.29
CA SER A 407 -6.07 -14.11 -10.29
C SER A 407 -7.46 -14.21 -9.66
N THR A 408 -7.63 -15.04 -8.62
CA THR A 408 -8.87 -15.13 -7.86
C THR A 408 -9.21 -13.77 -7.23
N MET A 409 -8.25 -13.15 -6.55
CA MET A 409 -8.46 -11.85 -5.91
C MET A 409 -8.78 -10.77 -6.93
N THR A 410 -8.06 -10.71 -8.05
CA THR A 410 -8.31 -9.70 -9.10
C THR A 410 -9.69 -9.85 -9.74
N ASN A 411 -10.05 -11.08 -10.13
CA ASN A 411 -11.25 -11.29 -10.93
C ASN A 411 -12.54 -11.38 -10.10
N LEU A 412 -12.44 -11.89 -8.86
CA LEU A 412 -13.60 -12.18 -8.02
C LEU A 412 -13.75 -11.26 -6.82
N CYS A 413 -12.66 -10.65 -6.35
CA CYS A 413 -12.61 -9.76 -5.18
C CYS A 413 -11.95 -8.39 -5.49
N GLY A 414 -11.89 -8.00 -6.76
CA GLY A 414 -11.30 -6.75 -7.23
C GLY A 414 -12.15 -5.51 -6.96
N ILE A 415 -12.26 -4.62 -7.95
CA ILE A 415 -12.94 -3.32 -7.82
C ILE A 415 -14.46 -3.49 -7.79
N ASP A 416 -15.03 -4.05 -8.87
CA ASP A 416 -16.47 -4.33 -8.94
C ASP A 416 -16.77 -5.74 -8.40
N ARG A 417 -17.55 -5.79 -7.32
CA ARG A 417 -17.83 -7.00 -6.54
C ARG A 417 -19.33 -7.32 -6.54
N ASN A 418 -19.64 -8.60 -6.47
CA ASN A 418 -20.99 -9.07 -6.16
C ASN A 418 -20.92 -10.31 -5.26
N GLU A 419 -22.03 -10.63 -4.59
CA GLU A 419 -22.08 -11.72 -3.61
C GLU A 419 -21.67 -13.07 -4.19
N GLN A 420 -22.06 -13.37 -5.45
CA GLN A 420 -21.76 -14.64 -6.08
C GLN A 420 -20.26 -14.81 -6.32
N ARG A 421 -19.59 -13.76 -6.85
CA ARG A 421 -18.13 -13.75 -7.06
C ARG A 421 -17.39 -13.83 -5.73
N LEU A 422 -17.81 -13.07 -4.70
CA LEU A 422 -17.19 -13.09 -3.38
C LEU A 422 -17.31 -14.46 -2.70
N LYS A 423 -18.47 -15.15 -2.79
CA LYS A 423 -18.62 -16.51 -2.27
C LYS A 423 -17.66 -17.50 -2.97
N LEU A 424 -17.48 -17.35 -4.28
CA LEU A 424 -16.53 -18.17 -5.02
C LEU A 424 -15.10 -17.86 -4.63
N ALA A 425 -14.74 -16.56 -4.51
CA ALA A 425 -13.43 -16.12 -4.04
C ALA A 425 -13.10 -16.72 -2.67
N THR A 426 -13.98 -16.54 -1.69
CA THR A 426 -13.81 -17.05 -0.32
C THR A 426 -13.59 -18.57 -0.32
N LYS A 427 -14.38 -19.33 -1.10
CA LYS A 427 -14.23 -20.79 -1.20
C LYS A 427 -12.86 -21.17 -1.76
N THR A 428 -12.43 -20.54 -2.83
CA THR A 428 -11.14 -20.82 -3.48
C THR A 428 -9.97 -20.43 -2.56
N ILE A 429 -10.01 -19.25 -1.96
CA ILE A 429 -8.95 -18.76 -1.09
C ILE A 429 -8.83 -19.59 0.19
N ASN A 430 -9.95 -20.04 0.80
CA ASN A 430 -9.88 -20.95 1.96
C ASN A 430 -9.12 -22.24 1.63
N ALA A 431 -9.38 -22.87 0.49
CA ALA A 431 -8.65 -24.05 0.07
C ALA A 431 -7.13 -23.78 -0.13
N LEU A 432 -6.78 -22.57 -0.62
CA LEU A 432 -5.38 -22.18 -0.78
C LEU A 432 -4.72 -21.89 0.56
N VAL A 433 -5.43 -21.33 1.53
CA VAL A 433 -4.93 -21.13 2.92
C VAL A 433 -4.61 -22.49 3.54
N ASP A 434 -5.56 -23.43 3.51
CA ASP A 434 -5.38 -24.78 4.08
C ASP A 434 -4.16 -25.47 3.48
N ALA A 435 -4.03 -25.43 2.15
CA ALA A 435 -2.90 -26.05 1.45
C ALA A 435 -1.56 -25.34 1.70
N SER A 436 -1.55 -24.01 1.78
CA SER A 436 -0.33 -23.23 2.10
C SER A 436 0.12 -23.43 3.54
N ASP A 437 -0.79 -23.60 4.49
CA ASP A 437 -0.47 -23.98 5.86
C ASP A 437 0.10 -25.41 5.93
N GLU A 438 -0.46 -26.37 5.19
CA GLU A 438 0.08 -27.72 5.08
C GLU A 438 1.52 -27.71 4.53
N ILE A 439 1.77 -26.94 3.47
CA ILE A 439 3.12 -26.75 2.92
C ILE A 439 4.05 -26.17 3.98
N TYR A 440 3.64 -25.10 4.66
CA TYR A 440 4.46 -24.42 5.66
C TYR A 440 4.82 -25.33 6.85
N TYR A 441 3.90 -26.17 7.34
CA TYR A 441 4.16 -27.06 8.47
C TYR A 441 4.93 -28.33 8.11
N ASN A 442 4.92 -28.72 6.85
CA ASN A 442 5.61 -29.93 6.38
C ASN A 442 6.99 -29.67 5.80
N LEU A 443 7.29 -28.41 5.43
CA LEU A 443 8.56 -28.03 4.81
C LEU A 443 9.37 -27.08 5.71
N TYR A 444 10.64 -26.89 5.36
CA TYR A 444 11.45 -25.85 6.00
C TYR A 444 10.91 -24.46 5.62
N PRO A 445 10.80 -23.52 6.54
CA PRO A 445 10.25 -22.18 6.26
C PRO A 445 11.22 -21.36 5.40
N ALA A 446 11.19 -21.58 4.11
CA ALA A 446 11.84 -20.72 3.13
C ALA A 446 11.08 -19.39 2.98
N HIS A 447 11.76 -18.36 2.49
CA HIS A 447 11.18 -17.03 2.29
C HIS A 447 9.88 -17.08 1.47
N GLU A 448 9.92 -17.78 0.36
CA GLU A 448 8.81 -17.89 -0.58
C GLU A 448 7.59 -18.61 0.02
N ILE A 449 7.81 -19.59 0.88
CA ILE A 449 6.76 -20.31 1.62
C ILE A 449 6.12 -19.41 2.68
N ILE A 450 6.94 -18.61 3.38
CA ILE A 450 6.46 -17.65 4.38
C ILE A 450 5.58 -16.60 3.69
N GLU A 451 6.05 -16.00 2.60
CA GLU A 451 5.29 -15.02 1.83
C GLU A 451 3.99 -15.60 1.27
N LEU A 452 4.02 -16.80 0.68
CA LEU A 452 2.82 -17.46 0.16
C LEU A 452 1.76 -17.66 1.24
N ARG A 453 2.17 -18.19 2.39
CA ARG A 453 1.28 -18.41 3.53
C ARG A 453 0.64 -17.10 4.02
N ASN A 454 1.42 -16.03 4.10
CA ASN A 454 0.93 -14.72 4.53
C ASN A 454 0.01 -14.11 3.47
N LEU A 455 0.38 -14.21 2.19
CA LEU A 455 -0.42 -13.72 1.07
C LEU A 455 -1.82 -14.39 1.02
N THR A 456 -1.88 -15.71 1.15
CA THR A 456 -3.14 -16.46 1.13
C THR A 456 -4.02 -16.08 2.33
N LEU A 457 -3.43 -15.94 3.52
CA LEU A 457 -4.15 -15.51 4.73
C LEU A 457 -4.70 -14.08 4.59
N VAL A 458 -3.90 -13.13 4.10
CA VAL A 458 -4.37 -11.75 3.88
C VAL A 458 -5.45 -11.71 2.81
N SER A 459 -5.31 -12.49 1.74
CA SER A 459 -6.35 -12.65 0.72
C SER A 459 -7.67 -13.16 1.31
N LYS A 460 -7.60 -14.11 2.26
CA LYS A 460 -8.77 -14.58 3.02
C LYS A 460 -9.40 -13.46 3.83
N LEU A 461 -8.61 -12.70 4.58
CA LEU A 461 -9.11 -11.59 5.39
C LEU A 461 -9.83 -10.54 4.54
N ILE A 462 -9.28 -10.22 3.36
CA ILE A 462 -9.90 -9.30 2.39
C ILE A 462 -11.23 -9.86 1.87
N ALA A 463 -11.23 -11.13 1.41
CA ALA A 463 -12.42 -11.75 0.82
C ALA A 463 -13.54 -11.93 1.83
N ASP A 464 -13.23 -12.37 3.05
CA ASP A 464 -14.19 -12.53 4.15
C ASP A 464 -14.79 -11.18 4.58
N SER A 465 -13.97 -10.14 4.73
CA SER A 465 -14.44 -8.79 5.05
C SER A 465 -15.35 -8.23 3.95
N ALA A 466 -14.96 -8.41 2.68
CA ALA A 466 -15.78 -7.99 1.54
C ALA A 466 -17.13 -8.72 1.47
N LEU A 467 -17.16 -10.03 1.77
CA LEU A 467 -18.40 -10.80 1.78
C LEU A 467 -19.35 -10.39 2.91
N GLN A 468 -18.81 -9.95 4.05
CA GLN A 468 -19.61 -9.50 5.20
C GLN A 468 -20.24 -8.12 4.98
N ARG A 469 -19.59 -7.22 4.24
CA ARG A 469 -20.12 -5.89 3.93
C ARG A 469 -21.27 -5.98 2.92
N LYS A 470 -22.41 -5.39 3.26
CA LYS A 470 -23.65 -5.46 2.44
C LYS A 470 -23.95 -4.17 1.68
N GLU A 471 -23.31 -3.07 2.06
CA GLU A 471 -23.39 -1.81 1.31
C GLU A 471 -22.21 -1.63 0.35
N SER A 472 -22.45 -0.87 -0.71
CA SER A 472 -21.39 -0.40 -1.62
C SER A 472 -20.78 0.91 -1.12
N ARG A 473 -19.49 1.02 -1.21
CA ARG A 473 -18.74 2.21 -0.83
C ARG A 473 -17.70 2.56 -1.90
#